data_8349be5e9d7edb9586e171c5016755f1
#
_entry.id   8349be5e9d7edb9586e171c5016755f1
#
_cell.length_a   1.000
_cell.length_b   1.000
_cell.length_c   1.000
_cell.angle_alpha   90.00
_cell.angle_beta   90.00
_cell.angle_gamma   90.00
#
_symmetry.space_group_name_H-M   'P 1'
#
loop_
_entity.id
_entity.type
_entity.pdbx_description
1 polymer ?
#
loop_
_entity_poly.entity_id
_entity_poly.type
_entity_poly.pdbx_seq_one_letter_code
_entity_poly.pdbx_strand_id
1 'polypeptide(L)'
;MLEVVTMVYGGLVNKNLVARLQAMGLDAIGLTGADLDIIRSVRRPAEPIDFGFVGDVRKVNAEALRDLLARGSVPVLAPLTHDGNGTILNTNGDTIASSAAKALSEYFDVTLAHRSARLLFAEQQRMLFIPILNIQL
;
A
#
# COMPACT_ATOMS: atom_id res chain seq x y z
N MET A 1 19.53 3.82 4.56
CA MET A 1 18.29 3.53 5.33
C MET A 1 17.10 3.20 4.42
N LEU A 2 16.71 4.08 3.48
CA LEU A 2 15.58 3.82 2.56
C LEU A 2 15.72 2.54 1.74
N GLU A 3 16.90 2.23 1.23
CA GLU A 3 17.17 0.99 0.47
C GLU A 3 16.86 -0.25 1.30
N VAL A 4 17.28 -0.27 2.58
CA VAL A 4 17.00 -1.39 3.49
C VAL A 4 15.49 -1.51 3.72
N VAL A 5 14.79 -0.42 3.96
CA VAL A 5 13.33 -0.39 4.12
C VAL A 5 12.65 -0.92 2.85
N THR A 6 13.13 -0.52 1.67
CA THR A 6 12.60 -1.00 0.39
C THR A 6 12.84 -2.51 0.20
N MET A 7 14.04 -3.01 0.49
CA MET A 7 14.34 -4.44 0.42
C MET A 7 13.49 -5.26 1.39
N VAL A 8 13.34 -4.78 2.62
CA VAL A 8 12.58 -5.51 3.64
C VAL A 8 11.08 -5.49 3.35
N TYR A 9 10.49 -4.33 3.15
CA TYR A 9 9.03 -4.24 2.96
C TYR A 9 8.58 -4.61 1.56
N GLY A 10 9.23 -4.07 0.52
CA GLY A 10 8.86 -4.34 -0.87
C GLY A 10 9.29 -5.73 -1.35
N GLY A 11 10.38 -6.24 -0.79
CA GLY A 11 10.90 -7.57 -1.08
C GLY A 11 10.44 -8.62 -0.07
N LEU A 12 11.16 -8.73 1.05
CA LEU A 12 11.03 -9.85 1.96
C LEU A 12 9.62 -10.00 2.55
N VAL A 13 9.08 -8.97 3.17
CA VAL A 13 7.78 -9.02 3.84
C VAL A 13 6.65 -9.19 2.83
N ASN A 14 6.63 -8.35 1.80
CA ASN A 14 5.59 -8.36 0.78
C ASN A 14 5.52 -9.72 0.07
N LYS A 15 6.65 -10.24 -0.42
CA LYS A 15 6.68 -11.50 -1.18
C LYS A 15 6.39 -12.73 -0.31
N ASN A 16 6.87 -12.76 0.93
CA ASN A 16 6.52 -13.84 1.85
C ASN A 16 5.02 -13.88 2.15
N LEU A 17 4.39 -12.70 2.29
CA LEU A 17 2.95 -12.62 2.52
C LEU A 17 2.17 -13.08 1.28
N VAL A 18 2.57 -12.61 0.09
CA VAL A 18 1.96 -13.07 -1.18
C VAL A 18 2.05 -14.57 -1.31
N ALA A 19 3.23 -15.17 -1.05
CA ALA A 19 3.40 -16.63 -1.14
C ALA A 19 2.46 -17.39 -0.19
N ARG A 20 2.26 -16.87 1.03
CA ARG A 20 1.33 -17.48 2.01
C ARG A 20 -0.13 -17.36 1.55
N LEU A 21 -0.53 -16.21 1.00
CA LEU A 21 -1.87 -15.99 0.47
C LEU A 21 -2.14 -16.89 -0.75
N GLN A 22 -1.16 -17.03 -1.64
CA GLN A 22 -1.24 -17.97 -2.76
C GLN A 22 -1.39 -19.43 -2.29
N ALA A 23 -0.68 -19.84 -1.25
CA ALA A 23 -0.83 -21.17 -0.66
C ALA A 23 -2.23 -21.41 -0.06
N MET A 24 -2.95 -20.35 0.28
CA MET A 24 -4.35 -20.39 0.74
C MET A 24 -5.38 -20.35 -0.42
N GLY A 25 -4.92 -20.35 -1.67
CA GLY A 25 -5.77 -20.30 -2.86
C GLY A 25 -6.26 -18.90 -3.24
N LEU A 26 -5.65 -17.85 -2.66
CA LEU A 26 -5.94 -16.46 -3.02
C LEU A 26 -5.04 -15.99 -4.15
N ASP A 27 -5.60 -15.32 -5.16
CA ASP A 27 -4.84 -14.74 -6.27
C ASP A 27 -4.18 -13.41 -5.83
N ALA A 28 -3.18 -13.53 -4.94
CA ALA A 28 -2.51 -12.37 -4.36
C ALA A 28 -1.42 -11.81 -5.26
N ILE A 29 -1.33 -10.49 -5.34
CA ILE A 29 -0.28 -9.74 -6.04
C ILE A 29 0.36 -8.72 -5.11
N GLY A 30 1.69 -8.77 -4.97
CA GLY A 30 2.44 -7.86 -4.12
C GLY A 30 2.90 -6.62 -4.88
N LEU A 31 2.57 -5.46 -4.35
CA LEU A 31 2.79 -4.15 -4.97
C LEU A 31 3.36 -3.15 -3.96
N THR A 32 3.97 -2.12 -4.49
CA THR A 32 4.25 -0.85 -3.81
C THR A 32 3.40 0.25 -4.42
N GLY A 33 3.42 1.45 -3.88
CA GLY A 33 2.76 2.59 -4.50
C GLY A 33 3.36 3.00 -5.84
N ALA A 34 4.60 2.58 -6.15
CA ALA A 34 5.25 2.86 -7.43
C ALA A 34 4.71 1.98 -8.57
N ASP A 35 4.26 0.76 -8.26
CA ASP A 35 3.69 -0.14 -9.26
C ASP A 35 2.38 0.44 -9.80
N LEU A 36 2.23 0.54 -11.11
CA LEU A 36 1.08 1.15 -11.78
C LEU A 36 0.73 2.58 -11.31
N ASP A 37 1.70 3.31 -10.74
CA ASP A 37 1.48 4.64 -10.14
C ASP A 37 0.31 4.62 -9.11
N ILE A 38 0.21 3.53 -8.33
CA ILE A 38 -0.93 3.30 -7.43
C ILE A 38 -1.02 4.37 -6.36
N ILE A 39 0.12 4.75 -5.73
CA ILE A 39 0.13 5.79 -4.70
C ILE A 39 1.29 6.74 -4.91
N ARG A 40 0.97 7.96 -5.30
CA ARG A 40 1.93 9.05 -5.42
C ARG A 40 1.93 9.89 -4.15
N SER A 41 3.13 10.21 -3.68
CA SER A 41 3.37 11.00 -2.47
C SER A 41 4.32 12.16 -2.78
N VAL A 42 4.40 13.11 -1.87
CA VAL A 42 5.48 14.11 -1.85
C VAL A 42 6.35 13.85 -0.62
N ARG A 43 7.64 14.12 -0.74
CA ARG A 43 8.53 14.06 0.43
C ARG A 43 8.06 15.07 1.46
N ARG A 44 7.96 14.61 2.72
CA ARG A 44 7.61 15.49 3.82
C ARG A 44 8.64 16.63 3.96
N PRO A 45 8.22 17.88 4.16
CA PRO A 45 9.15 18.99 4.37
C PRO A 45 10.16 18.72 5.50
N ALA A 46 11.39 19.16 5.31
CA ALA A 46 12.46 18.96 6.27
C ALA A 46 12.39 19.91 7.50
N GLU A 47 11.49 20.88 7.49
CA GLU A 47 11.31 21.83 8.59
C GLU A 47 9.98 21.57 9.32
N PRO A 48 9.95 21.64 10.65
CA PRO A 48 11.05 21.91 11.59
C PRO A 48 11.97 20.70 11.84
N ILE A 49 11.61 19.50 11.36
CA ILE A 49 12.37 18.25 11.56
C ILE A 49 12.48 17.52 10.23
N ASP A 50 13.68 17.15 9.81
CA ASP A 50 13.88 16.30 8.63
C ASP A 50 13.63 14.83 8.98
N PHE A 51 12.53 14.30 8.46
CA PHE A 51 12.16 12.88 8.56
C PHE A 51 12.78 12.02 7.44
N GLY A 52 13.70 12.55 6.64
CA GLY A 52 14.34 11.86 5.53
C GLY A 52 13.38 11.62 4.36
N PHE A 53 13.30 10.38 3.90
CA PHE A 53 12.46 9.99 2.76
C PHE A 53 11.05 9.54 3.16
N VAL A 54 10.42 10.27 4.07
CA VAL A 54 9.01 10.05 4.44
C VAL A 54 8.10 10.70 3.41
N GLY A 55 7.08 9.94 2.97
CA GLY A 55 6.10 10.37 1.98
C GLY A 55 4.75 10.74 2.59
N ASP A 56 4.19 11.84 2.14
CA ASP A 56 2.80 12.24 2.41
C ASP A 56 1.97 12.01 1.15
N VAL A 57 0.95 11.15 1.26
CA VAL A 57 0.11 10.73 0.11
C VAL A 57 -0.59 11.93 -0.53
N ARG A 58 -0.52 12.01 -1.86
CA ARG A 58 -1.18 13.06 -2.67
C ARG A 58 -2.23 12.50 -3.61
N LYS A 59 -1.98 11.33 -4.19
CA LYS A 59 -2.86 10.74 -5.19
C LYS A 59 -2.87 9.23 -5.04
N VAL A 60 -4.04 8.63 -5.20
CA VAL A 60 -4.25 7.19 -5.35
C VAL A 60 -4.84 6.93 -6.72
N ASN A 61 -4.28 5.98 -7.46
CA ASN A 61 -4.81 5.50 -8.72
C ASN A 61 -5.88 4.42 -8.42
N ALA A 62 -7.08 4.89 -8.10
CA ALA A 62 -8.20 4.02 -7.74
C ALA A 62 -8.64 3.10 -8.89
N GLU A 63 -8.48 3.55 -10.14
CA GLU A 63 -8.82 2.73 -11.31
C GLU A 63 -7.94 1.49 -11.41
N ALA A 64 -6.61 1.63 -11.23
CA ALA A 64 -5.69 0.51 -11.24
C ALA A 64 -6.03 -0.51 -10.13
N LEU A 65 -6.33 -0.04 -8.91
CA LEU A 65 -6.76 -0.90 -7.81
C LEU A 65 -8.10 -1.58 -8.10
N ARG A 66 -9.08 -0.82 -8.61
CA ARG A 66 -10.39 -1.37 -9.01
C ARG A 66 -10.23 -2.48 -10.04
N ASP A 67 -9.38 -2.29 -11.04
CA ASP A 67 -9.20 -3.27 -12.13
C ASP A 67 -8.53 -4.55 -11.62
N LEU A 68 -7.58 -4.45 -10.70
CA LEU A 68 -7.01 -5.62 -10.02
C LEU A 68 -8.06 -6.38 -9.20
N LEU A 69 -8.84 -5.65 -8.39
CA LEU A 69 -9.93 -6.23 -7.59
C LEU A 69 -11.02 -6.86 -8.49
N ALA A 70 -11.35 -6.22 -9.62
CA ALA A 70 -12.36 -6.71 -10.56
C ALA A 70 -11.97 -8.06 -11.19
N ARG A 71 -10.66 -8.33 -11.34
CA ARG A 71 -10.15 -9.64 -11.82
C ARG A 71 -10.18 -10.72 -10.75
N GLY A 72 -10.50 -10.38 -9.51
CA GLY A 72 -10.44 -11.30 -8.37
C GLY A 72 -9.06 -11.35 -7.72
N SER A 73 -8.10 -10.52 -8.16
CA SER A 73 -6.79 -10.44 -7.51
C SER A 73 -6.89 -9.77 -6.14
N VAL A 74 -5.99 -10.17 -5.24
CA VAL A 74 -5.83 -9.60 -3.89
C VAL A 74 -4.56 -8.75 -3.86
N PRO A 75 -4.64 -7.42 -4.06
CA PRO A 75 -3.47 -6.55 -3.97
C PRO A 75 -2.93 -6.49 -2.54
N VAL A 76 -1.62 -6.64 -2.40
CA VAL A 76 -0.88 -6.55 -1.13
C VAL A 76 0.08 -5.37 -1.24
N LEU A 77 -0.29 -4.22 -0.68
CA LEU A 77 0.50 -3.00 -0.78
C LEU A 77 1.54 -2.92 0.34
N ALA A 78 2.81 -2.85 -0.01
CA ALA A 78 3.87 -2.48 0.92
C ALA A 78 3.78 -0.99 1.29
N PRO A 79 4.25 -0.56 2.49
CA PRO A 79 4.21 0.84 2.94
C PRO A 79 5.27 1.72 2.24
N LEU A 80 5.34 1.62 0.94
CA LEU A 80 6.26 2.33 0.06
C LEU A 80 5.45 3.04 -1.03
N THR A 81 5.77 4.31 -1.24
CA THR A 81 5.17 5.13 -2.29
C THR A 81 6.27 5.74 -3.17
N HIS A 82 5.94 6.61 -4.09
CA HIS A 82 6.92 7.30 -4.92
C HIS A 82 6.50 8.75 -5.20
N ASP A 83 7.47 9.57 -5.61
CA ASP A 83 7.23 10.99 -5.90
C ASP A 83 6.86 11.28 -7.37
N GLY A 84 6.91 10.28 -8.23
CA GLY A 84 6.70 10.42 -9.67
C GLY A 84 7.94 10.89 -10.44
N ASN A 85 9.07 11.10 -9.74
CA ASN A 85 10.34 11.55 -10.32
C ASN A 85 11.47 10.52 -10.13
N GLY A 86 11.09 9.28 -9.77
CA GLY A 86 12.05 8.17 -9.61
C GLY A 86 12.49 7.92 -8.17
N THR A 87 11.95 8.63 -7.17
CA THR A 87 12.31 8.46 -5.76
C THR A 87 11.24 7.66 -5.03
N ILE A 88 11.65 6.58 -4.36
CA ILE A 88 10.80 5.85 -3.41
C ILE A 88 10.71 6.62 -2.10
N LEU A 89 9.53 6.58 -1.48
CA LEU A 89 9.26 7.20 -0.19
C LEU A 89 8.68 6.16 0.78
N ASN A 90 9.14 6.21 2.03
CA ASN A 90 8.56 5.42 3.12
C ASN A 90 7.30 6.13 3.62
N THR A 91 6.17 5.44 3.62
CA THR A 91 4.87 6.04 3.96
C THR A 91 4.17 5.20 5.03
N ASN A 92 3.51 5.86 5.96
CA ASN A 92 2.78 5.18 7.03
C ASN A 92 1.67 4.29 6.44
N GLY A 93 1.63 3.02 6.86
CA GLY A 93 0.67 2.04 6.35
C GLY A 93 -0.80 2.40 6.63
N ASP A 94 -1.08 3.06 7.76
CA ASP A 94 -2.44 3.54 8.08
C ASP A 94 -2.89 4.66 7.13
N THR A 95 -1.95 5.54 6.76
CA THR A 95 -2.20 6.60 5.78
C THR A 95 -2.48 6.00 4.40
N ILE A 96 -1.71 5.00 4.00
CA ILE A 96 -1.95 4.28 2.74
C ILE A 96 -3.33 3.61 2.76
N ALA A 97 -3.65 2.88 3.85
CA ALA A 97 -4.92 2.18 3.98
C ALA A 97 -6.12 3.14 3.91
N SER A 98 -6.08 4.24 4.67
CA SER A 98 -7.16 5.23 4.66
C SER A 98 -7.28 5.97 3.32
N SER A 99 -6.15 6.27 2.67
CA SER A 99 -6.16 6.92 1.35
C SER A 99 -6.72 5.98 0.27
N ALA A 100 -6.32 4.71 0.28
CA ALA A 100 -6.85 3.69 -0.63
C ALA A 100 -8.34 3.44 -0.39
N ALA A 101 -8.77 3.33 0.88
CA ALA A 101 -10.18 3.17 1.24
C ALA A 101 -11.03 4.33 0.73
N LYS A 102 -10.58 5.57 0.94
CA LYS A 102 -11.27 6.77 0.45
C LYS A 102 -11.36 6.77 -1.08
N ALA A 103 -10.29 6.45 -1.78
CA ALA A 103 -10.28 6.42 -3.24
C ALA A 103 -11.18 5.31 -3.81
N LEU A 104 -11.21 4.14 -3.17
CA LEU A 104 -12.05 3.01 -3.60
C LEU A 104 -13.53 3.17 -3.23
N SER A 105 -13.87 4.04 -2.26
CA SER A 105 -15.26 4.26 -1.85
C SER A 105 -16.14 4.87 -2.95
N GLU A 106 -15.55 5.40 -4.01
CA GLU A 106 -16.28 5.83 -5.21
C GLU A 106 -16.79 4.64 -6.05
N TYR A 107 -16.20 3.45 -5.87
CA TYR A 107 -16.50 2.25 -6.67
C TYR A 107 -17.12 1.12 -5.85
N PHE A 108 -16.89 1.10 -4.53
CA PHE A 108 -17.25 0.00 -3.65
C PHE A 108 -17.69 0.50 -2.28
N ASP A 109 -18.54 -0.28 -1.59
CA ASP A 109 -18.70 -0.14 -0.15
C ASP A 109 -17.47 -0.70 0.55
N VAL A 110 -16.72 0.16 1.22
CA VAL A 110 -15.41 -0.16 1.80
C VAL A 110 -15.48 -0.23 3.31
N THR A 111 -15.04 -1.34 3.89
CA THR A 111 -14.88 -1.51 5.33
C THR A 111 -13.40 -1.66 5.68
N LEU A 112 -12.92 -0.84 6.61
CA LEU A 112 -11.56 -0.93 7.14
C LEU A 112 -11.56 -1.83 8.37
N ALA A 113 -10.93 -3.01 8.28
CA ALA A 113 -10.87 -3.96 9.38
C ALA A 113 -9.47 -4.08 10.00
N HIS A 114 -9.44 -4.01 11.32
CA HIS A 114 -8.43 -4.48 12.28
C HIS A 114 -7.07 -3.75 12.44
N ARG A 115 -6.57 -3.83 13.72
CA ARG A 115 -5.40 -3.11 14.25
C ARG A 115 -4.02 -3.61 13.79
N SER A 116 -3.89 -4.85 13.33
CA SER A 116 -2.58 -5.46 13.03
C SER A 116 -2.33 -5.75 11.55
N ALA A 117 -3.37 -5.74 10.75
CA ALA A 117 -3.32 -5.83 9.31
C ALA A 117 -4.53 -5.05 8.78
N ARG A 118 -4.29 -4.04 7.97
CA ARG A 118 -5.40 -3.27 7.38
C ARG A 118 -5.93 -4.05 6.21
N LEU A 119 -7.03 -4.71 6.45
CA LEU A 119 -7.81 -5.41 5.45
C LEU A 119 -8.91 -4.46 5.00
N LEU A 120 -8.94 -4.11 3.74
CA LEU A 120 -10.02 -3.39 3.11
C LEU A 120 -10.93 -4.41 2.45
N PHE A 121 -12.19 -4.45 2.88
CA PHE A 121 -13.23 -5.22 2.21
C PHE A 121 -14.01 -4.28 1.30
N ALA A 122 -14.13 -4.66 0.04
CA ALA A 122 -15.07 -4.06 -0.89
C ALA A 122 -16.22 -5.04 -1.12
N GLU A 123 -17.34 -4.53 -1.58
CA GLU A 123 -18.54 -5.32 -1.89
C GLU A 123 -18.20 -6.62 -2.64
N GLN A 124 -18.84 -7.73 -2.32
CA GLN A 124 -18.60 -9.09 -2.85
C GLN A 124 -17.27 -9.75 -2.42
N GLN A 125 -16.79 -9.52 -1.18
CA GLN A 125 -15.60 -10.18 -0.61
C GLN A 125 -14.28 -9.88 -1.34
N ARG A 126 -14.18 -8.78 -2.04
CA ARG A 126 -12.92 -8.34 -2.63
C ARG A 126 -12.03 -7.74 -1.56
N MET A 127 -10.81 -8.23 -1.44
CA MET A 127 -9.88 -7.85 -0.38
C MET A 127 -8.68 -7.09 -0.95
N LEU A 128 -8.35 -5.99 -0.32
CA LEU A 128 -7.07 -5.32 -0.46
C LEU A 128 -6.33 -5.45 0.87
N PHE A 129 -5.14 -6.03 0.85
CA PHE A 129 -4.35 -6.24 2.05
C PHE A 129 -3.21 -5.23 2.15
N ILE A 130 -3.16 -4.48 3.25
CA ILE A 130 -2.06 -3.55 3.53
C ILE A 130 -1.45 -3.98 4.85
N PRO A 131 -0.28 -4.65 4.85
CA PRO A 131 0.39 -5.02 6.07
C PRO A 131 0.90 -3.78 6.80
N ILE A 132 0.54 -3.65 8.08
CA ILE A 132 1.09 -2.62 8.95
C ILE A 132 2.23 -3.24 9.74
N LEU A 133 3.44 -2.96 9.30
CA LEU A 133 4.61 -3.00 10.15
C LEU A 133 5.07 -1.54 10.31
N ASN A 134 4.60 -0.89 11.37
CA ASN A 134 5.18 0.39 11.77
C ASN A 134 6.53 0.12 12.41
N ILE A 135 7.59 0.13 11.61
CA ILE A 135 8.92 0.39 12.15
C ILE A 135 9.09 1.91 12.10
N GLN A 136 8.85 2.56 13.23
CA GLN A 136 9.37 3.89 13.46
C GLN A 136 10.88 3.71 13.66
N LEU A 137 11.64 4.13 12.68
CA LEU A 137 13.09 4.30 12.79
C LEU A 137 13.40 5.73 13.22
#